data_1411e7a162a42fb4bfbbe614667d9a12
#
_entry.id   1411e7a162a42fb4bfbbe614667d9a12
#
_cell.length_a   1.000
_cell.length_b   1.000
_cell.length_c   1.000
_cell.angle_alpha   90.00
_cell.angle_beta   90.00
_cell.angle_gamma   90.00
#
_symmetry.space_group_name_H-M   'P 1'
#
loop_
_entity.id
_entity.type
_entity.pdbx_description
1 polymer ?
#
loop_
_entity_poly.entity_id
_entity_poly.type
_entity_poly.pdbx_seq_one_letter_code
_entity_poly.pdbx_strand_id
1 'polypeptide(L)'
;MIYETLIVKLTDGIVNVVLNRPDKSNAMNQQMWNDIRNVFRKIDDMPEARVAILSGAGKHFTAGIDLAMLSEVTQAADGCHAHKREKLRATILDLQDVVTSLETCRKPVIAAIHGACIGGGVDLVCAADMRHCSADANFIIKEIELGFVADIGTLQRLPKLIGDSMARELAYTGRQFSGTEAKGMGFANRCYSSRDEMMAAVLEIARSIAAKSPLAIRGTKEMLLYTRDHSVAESLKYIAIWNAALLQSEDFNEAFAAFREKRAPKFRN
;
A
#
# COMPACT_ATOMS: atom_id res chain seq x y z
N MET A 1 0.47 4.02 -19.08
CA MET A 1 -0.92 3.69 -18.72
C MET A 1 -1.67 5.01 -18.55
N ILE A 2 -2.89 5.11 -19.07
CA ILE A 2 -3.69 6.34 -18.97
C ILE A 2 -4.78 6.08 -17.93
N TYR A 3 -4.78 6.88 -16.88
CA TYR A 3 -5.80 6.93 -15.82
C TYR A 3 -6.25 8.38 -15.68
N GLU A 4 -7.48 8.59 -15.26
CA GLU A 4 -8.05 9.93 -15.10
C GLU A 4 -7.49 10.62 -13.84
N THR A 5 -7.33 9.86 -12.77
CA THR A 5 -6.98 10.40 -11.46
C THR A 5 -5.59 9.98 -10.95
N LEU A 6 -4.82 9.25 -11.76
CA LEU A 6 -3.47 8.81 -11.44
C LEU A 6 -2.48 9.18 -12.54
N ILE A 7 -1.25 9.54 -12.15
CA ILE A 7 -0.10 9.56 -13.05
C ILE A 7 0.68 8.26 -12.83
N VAL A 8 0.85 7.46 -13.88
CA VAL A 8 1.52 6.16 -13.79
C VAL A 8 2.66 6.08 -14.80
N LYS A 9 3.89 5.90 -14.29
CA LYS A 9 5.10 5.80 -15.10
C LYS A 9 5.93 4.59 -14.68
N LEU A 10 6.29 3.75 -15.65
CA LEU A 10 7.25 2.66 -15.49
C LEU A 10 8.63 3.13 -15.96
N THR A 11 9.65 2.96 -15.14
CA THR A 11 11.06 3.24 -15.48
C THR A 11 11.93 2.24 -14.73
N ASP A 12 12.79 1.52 -15.43
CA ASP A 12 13.75 0.56 -14.86
C ASP A 12 13.12 -0.45 -13.86
N GLY A 13 11.95 -0.97 -14.21
CA GLY A 13 11.20 -1.91 -13.36
C GLY A 13 10.46 -1.28 -12.18
N ILE A 14 10.55 0.02 -11.99
CA ILE A 14 9.88 0.77 -10.92
C ILE A 14 8.64 1.45 -11.49
N VAL A 15 7.46 1.10 -10.94
CA VAL A 15 6.20 1.74 -11.30
C VAL A 15 5.89 2.85 -10.30
N ASN A 16 5.98 4.11 -10.75
CA ASN A 16 5.53 5.25 -9.97
C ASN A 16 4.03 5.46 -10.19
N VAL A 17 3.24 5.35 -9.13
CA VAL A 17 1.81 5.61 -9.07
C VAL A 17 1.59 6.85 -8.23
N VAL A 18 1.09 7.92 -8.83
CA VAL A 18 0.90 9.21 -8.17
C VAL A 18 -0.58 9.54 -8.15
N LEU A 19 -1.17 9.71 -6.97
CA LEU A 19 -2.53 10.23 -6.80
C LEU A 19 -2.56 11.65 -7.36
N ASN A 20 -3.45 11.95 -8.32
CA ASN A 20 -3.38 13.18 -9.11
C ASN A 20 -4.72 13.94 -9.18
N ARG A 21 -5.17 14.41 -8.03
CA ARG A 21 -6.21 15.43 -7.86
C ARG A 21 -5.73 16.51 -6.88
N PRO A 22 -4.58 17.17 -7.16
CA PRO A 22 -3.93 18.06 -6.18
C PRO A 22 -4.79 19.27 -5.78
N ASP A 23 -5.63 19.78 -6.66
CA ASP A 23 -6.64 20.82 -6.43
C ASP A 23 -7.71 20.42 -5.41
N LYS A 24 -7.94 19.14 -5.21
CA LYS A 24 -8.82 18.52 -4.20
C LYS A 24 -8.04 17.83 -3.09
N SER A 25 -6.76 18.19 -2.86
CA SER A 25 -5.88 17.52 -1.89
C SER A 25 -5.85 16.00 -2.05
N ASN A 26 -5.96 15.53 -3.28
CA ASN A 26 -6.05 14.10 -3.64
C ASN A 26 -7.18 13.35 -2.91
N ALA A 27 -8.30 14.03 -2.59
CA ALA A 27 -9.50 13.36 -2.09
C ALA A 27 -9.97 12.30 -3.08
N MET A 28 -10.24 11.09 -2.59
CA MET A 28 -10.49 9.92 -3.41
C MET A 28 -12.00 9.79 -3.71
N ASN A 29 -12.36 10.17 -4.95
CA ASN A 29 -13.67 9.93 -5.51
C ASN A 29 -13.79 8.51 -6.09
N GLN A 30 -14.97 8.10 -6.53
CA GLN A 30 -15.22 6.76 -7.08
C GLN A 30 -14.22 6.40 -8.20
N GLN A 31 -13.90 7.36 -9.07
CA GLN A 31 -12.95 7.13 -10.18
C GLN A 31 -11.54 6.82 -9.64
N MET A 32 -11.06 7.56 -8.64
CA MET A 32 -9.73 7.32 -8.07
C MET A 32 -9.66 5.97 -7.36
N TRP A 33 -10.71 5.57 -6.63
CA TRP A 33 -10.78 4.23 -6.04
C TRP A 33 -10.69 3.14 -7.11
N ASN A 34 -11.44 3.27 -8.20
CA ASN A 34 -11.39 2.34 -9.32
C ASN A 34 -10.01 2.32 -10.01
N ASP A 35 -9.43 3.51 -10.23
CA ASP A 35 -8.12 3.63 -10.85
C ASP A 35 -7.03 2.97 -9.99
N ILE A 36 -7.07 3.15 -8.66
CA ILE A 36 -6.12 2.51 -7.72
C ILE A 36 -6.21 0.98 -7.82
N ARG A 37 -7.41 0.40 -7.73
CA ARG A 37 -7.58 -1.05 -7.89
C ARG A 37 -7.04 -1.55 -9.22
N ASN A 38 -7.42 -0.89 -10.29
CA ASN A 38 -7.07 -1.31 -11.65
C ASN A 38 -5.55 -1.19 -11.91
N VAL A 39 -4.89 -0.16 -11.38
CA VAL A 39 -3.43 -0.01 -11.55
C VAL A 39 -2.67 -1.10 -10.79
N PHE A 40 -3.06 -1.43 -9.53
CA PHE A 40 -2.33 -2.46 -8.77
C PHE A 40 -2.57 -3.87 -9.32
N ARG A 41 -3.77 -4.19 -9.78
CA ARG A 41 -4.03 -5.44 -10.52
C ARG A 41 -3.21 -5.51 -11.80
N LYS A 42 -3.13 -4.42 -12.55
CA LYS A 42 -2.31 -4.36 -13.77
C LYS A 42 -0.81 -4.47 -13.47
N ILE A 43 -0.32 -3.83 -12.42
CA ILE A 43 1.08 -3.97 -11.97
C ILE A 43 1.36 -5.43 -11.59
N ASP A 44 0.42 -6.12 -10.95
CA ASP A 44 0.57 -7.52 -10.59
C ASP A 44 0.80 -8.42 -11.82
N ASP A 45 0.10 -8.17 -12.91
CA ASP A 45 0.21 -8.94 -14.14
C ASP A 45 1.37 -8.49 -15.07
N MET A 46 1.98 -7.33 -14.79
CA MET A 46 3.02 -6.74 -15.65
C MET A 46 4.38 -7.38 -15.39
N PRO A 47 4.98 -8.12 -16.37
CA PRO A 47 6.28 -8.76 -16.19
C PRO A 47 7.40 -7.76 -15.91
N GLU A 48 7.38 -6.59 -16.55
CA GLU A 48 8.41 -5.56 -16.42
C GLU A 48 8.40 -4.85 -15.08
N ALA A 49 7.28 -4.91 -14.33
CA ALA A 49 7.17 -4.30 -13.01
C ALA A 49 7.86 -5.16 -11.94
N ARG A 50 8.74 -4.54 -11.17
CA ARG A 50 9.50 -5.16 -10.06
C ARG A 50 9.05 -4.65 -8.70
N VAL A 51 8.69 -3.38 -8.61
CA VAL A 51 8.28 -2.67 -7.40
C VAL A 51 7.41 -1.48 -7.78
N ALA A 52 6.45 -1.13 -6.92
CA ALA A 52 5.61 0.07 -7.07
C ALA A 52 5.92 1.10 -5.98
N ILE A 53 5.89 2.39 -6.33
CA ILE A 53 5.93 3.51 -5.40
C ILE A 53 4.59 4.22 -5.51
N LEU A 54 3.85 4.34 -4.40
CA LEU A 54 2.61 5.10 -4.30
C LEU A 54 2.89 6.43 -3.61
N SER A 55 2.53 7.54 -4.24
CA SER A 55 2.72 8.90 -3.72
C SER A 55 1.56 9.81 -4.10
N GLY A 56 1.56 11.07 -3.63
CA GLY A 56 0.57 12.08 -3.99
C GLY A 56 1.18 13.25 -4.78
N ALA A 57 0.43 13.80 -5.71
CA ALA A 57 0.75 15.08 -6.35
C ALA A 57 0.42 16.27 -5.44
N GLY A 58 1.11 17.39 -5.63
CA GLY A 58 0.85 18.64 -4.89
C GLY A 58 1.29 18.58 -3.43
N LYS A 59 0.50 19.22 -2.54
CA LYS A 59 0.87 19.46 -1.14
C LYS A 59 0.64 18.28 -0.20
N HIS A 60 -0.25 17.35 -0.56
CA HIS A 60 -0.74 16.29 0.32
C HIS A 60 -0.66 14.92 -0.35
N PHE A 61 -0.48 13.88 0.45
CA PHE A 61 -0.65 12.53 -0.02
C PHE A 61 -2.12 12.29 -0.40
N THR A 62 -3.04 12.40 0.55
CA THR A 62 -4.49 12.42 0.31
C THR A 62 -5.27 12.93 1.51
N ALA A 63 -6.37 13.65 1.26
CA ALA A 63 -7.34 14.06 2.27
C ALA A 63 -8.35 12.93 2.63
N GLY A 64 -8.20 11.72 2.06
CA GLY A 64 -9.11 10.60 2.30
C GLY A 64 -10.26 10.54 1.30
N ILE A 65 -11.39 9.97 1.72
CA ILE A 65 -12.58 9.84 0.86
C ILE A 65 -13.14 11.23 0.48
N ASP A 66 -13.54 11.38 -0.77
CA ASP A 66 -14.24 12.58 -1.23
C ASP A 66 -15.60 12.67 -0.54
N LEU A 67 -15.87 13.78 0.16
CA LEU A 67 -17.09 13.95 0.95
C LEU A 67 -18.36 13.92 0.09
N ALA A 68 -18.28 14.33 -1.18
CA ALA A 68 -19.41 14.22 -2.09
C ALA A 68 -19.74 12.73 -2.34
N MET A 69 -18.72 11.91 -2.59
CA MET A 69 -18.91 10.46 -2.72
C MET A 69 -19.47 9.84 -1.44
N LEU A 70 -18.98 10.23 -0.26
CA LEU A 70 -19.49 9.71 1.01
C LEU A 70 -20.98 10.04 1.18
N SER A 71 -21.39 11.26 0.85
CA SER A 71 -22.80 11.69 0.86
C SER A 71 -23.66 10.88 -0.10
N GLU A 72 -23.20 10.66 -1.33
CA GLU A 72 -23.90 9.86 -2.34
C GLU A 72 -24.08 8.41 -1.87
N VAL A 73 -23.05 7.78 -1.34
CA VAL A 73 -23.10 6.39 -0.85
C VAL A 73 -24.07 6.23 0.31
N THR A 74 -24.16 7.21 1.21
CA THR A 74 -25.06 7.17 2.38
C THR A 74 -26.51 7.54 2.05
N GLN A 75 -26.75 8.38 1.05
CA GLN A 75 -28.09 8.86 0.66
C GLN A 75 -28.70 8.03 -0.48
N ALA A 76 -27.86 7.39 -1.31
CA ALA A 76 -28.30 6.70 -2.51
C ALA A 76 -28.99 5.38 -2.19
N ALA A 77 -30.32 5.42 -1.97
CA ALA A 77 -31.17 4.29 -2.35
C ALA A 77 -32.66 4.64 -2.22
N ASP A 78 -33.36 4.58 -3.31
CA ASP A 78 -34.82 4.25 -3.30
C ASP A 78 -34.96 2.78 -2.91
N GLY A 79 -36.02 2.46 -2.16
CA GLY A 79 -36.28 1.10 -1.74
C GLY A 79 -36.33 0.87 -0.23
N CYS A 80 -36.57 -0.37 0.17
CA CYS A 80 -36.68 -0.73 1.57
C CYS A 80 -35.30 -0.69 2.28
N HIS A 81 -35.33 -0.58 3.60
CA HIS A 81 -34.13 -0.51 4.41
C HIS A 81 -33.16 -1.70 4.23
N ALA A 82 -33.68 -2.90 3.92
CA ALA A 82 -32.85 -4.08 3.69
C ALA A 82 -32.02 -3.93 2.41
N HIS A 83 -32.61 -3.53 1.29
CA HIS A 83 -31.89 -3.30 0.03
C HIS A 83 -30.85 -2.16 0.16
N LYS A 84 -31.19 -1.10 0.92
CA LYS A 84 -30.23 -0.01 1.20
C LYS A 84 -28.99 -0.53 1.91
N ARG A 85 -29.18 -1.34 2.96
CA ARG A 85 -28.07 -1.94 3.72
C ARG A 85 -27.25 -2.92 2.90
N GLU A 86 -27.89 -3.73 2.07
CA GLU A 86 -27.21 -4.65 1.15
C GLU A 86 -26.30 -3.89 0.17
N LYS A 87 -26.81 -2.84 -0.45
CA LYS A 87 -26.05 -1.98 -1.37
C LYS A 87 -24.88 -1.30 -0.66
N LEU A 88 -25.12 -0.72 0.52
CA LEU A 88 -24.05 -0.10 1.31
C LEU A 88 -22.96 -1.11 1.68
N ARG A 89 -23.34 -2.32 2.11
CA ARG A 89 -22.39 -3.39 2.39
C ARG A 89 -21.58 -3.76 1.15
N ALA A 90 -22.21 -3.87 -0.02
CA ALA A 90 -21.50 -4.15 -1.27
C ALA A 90 -20.47 -3.06 -1.62
N THR A 91 -20.83 -1.78 -1.43
CA THR A 91 -19.92 -0.65 -1.63
C THR A 91 -18.72 -0.71 -0.67
N ILE A 92 -18.95 -1.01 0.61
CA ILE A 92 -17.84 -1.16 1.59
C ILE A 92 -16.91 -2.30 1.16
N LEU A 93 -17.44 -3.45 0.76
CA LEU A 93 -16.63 -4.58 0.27
C LEU A 93 -15.83 -4.21 -0.99
N ASP A 94 -16.42 -3.42 -1.90
CA ASP A 94 -15.71 -2.92 -3.09
C ASP A 94 -14.52 -2.01 -2.71
N LEU A 95 -14.70 -1.10 -1.75
CA LEU A 95 -13.62 -0.26 -1.23
C LEU A 95 -12.54 -1.07 -0.49
N GLN A 96 -12.93 -2.10 0.27
CA GLN A 96 -11.98 -3.03 0.89
C GLN A 96 -11.14 -3.77 -0.15
N ASP A 97 -11.74 -4.17 -1.29
CA ASP A 97 -11.03 -4.80 -2.40
C ASP A 97 -10.01 -3.85 -3.04
N VAL A 98 -10.32 -2.54 -3.15
CA VAL A 98 -9.36 -1.54 -3.60
C VAL A 98 -8.12 -1.51 -2.71
N VAL A 99 -8.30 -1.36 -1.39
CA VAL A 99 -7.19 -1.32 -0.44
C VAL A 99 -6.42 -2.64 -0.44
N THR A 100 -7.13 -3.77 -0.48
CA THR A 100 -6.53 -5.11 -0.50
C THR A 100 -5.73 -5.36 -1.78
N SER A 101 -6.06 -4.71 -2.90
CA SER A 101 -5.31 -4.85 -4.15
C SER A 101 -3.84 -4.43 -4.05
N LEU A 102 -3.50 -3.50 -3.15
CA LEU A 102 -2.11 -3.12 -2.85
C LEU A 102 -1.38 -4.25 -2.11
N GLU A 103 -2.05 -4.82 -1.12
CA GLU A 103 -1.50 -5.88 -0.29
C GLU A 103 -1.29 -7.17 -1.08
N THR A 104 -2.26 -7.56 -1.90
CA THR A 104 -2.23 -8.80 -2.68
C THR A 104 -1.41 -8.69 -3.97
N CYS A 105 -1.05 -7.48 -4.42
CA CYS A 105 -0.10 -7.29 -5.51
C CYS A 105 1.22 -7.99 -5.17
N ARG A 106 1.63 -8.97 -6.00
CA ARG A 106 2.86 -9.76 -5.77
C ARG A 106 4.15 -8.94 -5.83
N LYS A 107 4.11 -7.73 -6.39
CA LYS A 107 5.24 -6.81 -6.37
C LYS A 107 5.21 -5.97 -5.09
N PRO A 108 6.34 -5.69 -4.45
CA PRO A 108 6.39 -4.80 -3.29
C PRO A 108 5.82 -3.42 -3.61
N VAL A 109 5.08 -2.86 -2.65
CA VAL A 109 4.50 -1.51 -2.72
C VAL A 109 5.11 -0.64 -1.63
N ILE A 110 5.71 0.47 -2.01
CA ILE A 110 6.29 1.47 -1.11
C ILE A 110 5.37 2.70 -1.11
N ALA A 111 4.79 3.06 0.02
CA ALA A 111 4.10 4.33 0.19
C ALA A 111 5.09 5.43 0.57
N ALA A 112 5.13 6.51 -0.23
CA ALA A 112 5.92 7.72 0.01
C ALA A 112 4.97 8.88 0.39
N ILE A 113 4.92 9.20 1.67
CA ILE A 113 3.84 9.99 2.28
C ILE A 113 4.35 11.36 2.71
N HIS A 114 3.70 12.43 2.24
CA HIS A 114 3.99 13.81 2.64
C HIS A 114 2.70 14.58 2.89
N GLY A 115 2.75 15.60 3.71
CA GLY A 115 1.57 16.38 4.07
C GLY A 115 0.46 15.52 4.66
N ALA A 116 -0.80 15.79 4.35
CA ALA A 116 -1.93 15.07 4.91
C ALA A 116 -2.09 13.65 4.33
N CYS A 117 -2.36 12.68 5.22
CA CYS A 117 -2.77 11.30 4.93
C CYS A 117 -3.92 10.95 5.87
N ILE A 118 -5.16 11.09 5.43
CA ILE A 118 -6.35 11.13 6.29
C ILE A 118 -7.33 10.01 5.92
N GLY A 119 -7.97 9.38 6.93
CA GLY A 119 -9.03 8.39 6.77
C GLY A 119 -8.64 7.28 5.81
N GLY A 120 -9.36 7.12 4.70
CA GLY A 120 -9.05 6.14 3.64
C GLY A 120 -7.61 6.19 3.11
N GLY A 121 -6.90 7.32 3.30
CA GLY A 121 -5.46 7.40 3.03
C GLY A 121 -4.64 6.55 4.01
N VAL A 122 -5.03 6.51 5.28
CA VAL A 122 -4.40 5.64 6.29
C VAL A 122 -4.67 4.17 5.94
N ASP A 123 -5.89 3.84 5.49
CA ASP A 123 -6.21 2.49 5.03
C ASP A 123 -5.28 2.03 3.89
N LEU A 124 -5.11 2.87 2.86
CA LEU A 124 -4.21 2.56 1.74
C LEU A 124 -2.77 2.31 2.19
N VAL A 125 -2.22 3.19 3.04
CA VAL A 125 -0.83 3.05 3.43
C VAL A 125 -0.62 1.92 4.45
N CYS A 126 -1.65 1.51 5.22
CA CYS A 126 -1.60 0.30 6.03
C CYS A 126 -1.47 -0.98 5.20
N ALA A 127 -1.99 -0.98 3.97
CA ALA A 127 -1.91 -2.11 3.05
C ALA A 127 -0.60 -2.16 2.23
N ALA A 128 0.18 -1.07 2.21
CA ALA A 128 1.49 -1.06 1.56
C ALA A 128 2.51 -1.89 2.34
N ASP A 129 3.51 -2.45 1.64
CA ASP A 129 4.58 -3.24 2.29
C ASP A 129 5.51 -2.35 3.13
N MET A 130 5.82 -1.17 2.64
CA MET A 130 6.70 -0.21 3.31
C MET A 130 6.08 1.19 3.30
N ARG A 131 6.30 1.96 4.37
CA ARG A 131 5.86 3.34 4.54
C ARG A 131 7.05 4.22 4.85
N HIS A 132 7.28 5.22 4.00
CA HIS A 132 8.26 6.27 4.19
C HIS A 132 7.53 7.61 4.23
N CYS A 133 7.88 8.49 5.13
CA CYS A 133 7.22 9.78 5.24
C CYS A 133 8.22 10.93 5.37
N SER A 134 7.79 12.13 5.01
CA SER A 134 8.48 13.37 5.32
C SER A 134 8.06 13.93 6.68
N ALA A 135 8.86 14.82 7.24
CA ALA A 135 8.61 15.40 8.56
C ALA A 135 7.29 16.20 8.63
N ASP A 136 6.84 16.77 7.49
CA ASP A 136 5.57 17.47 7.36
C ASP A 136 4.37 16.54 7.20
N ALA A 137 4.59 15.22 7.11
CA ALA A 137 3.50 14.26 7.03
C ALA A 137 2.68 14.26 8.33
N ASN A 138 1.37 14.18 8.18
CA ASN A 138 0.46 14.02 9.29
C ASN A 138 -0.66 13.02 8.95
N PHE A 139 -1.04 12.23 9.93
CA PHE A 139 -1.95 11.12 9.78
C PHE A 139 -3.12 11.26 10.74
N ILE A 140 -4.33 10.92 10.29
CA ILE A 140 -5.55 10.94 11.11
C ILE A 140 -6.43 9.76 10.71
N ILE A 141 -6.88 8.98 11.70
CA ILE A 141 -7.98 8.02 11.55
C ILE A 141 -9.27 8.83 11.77
N LYS A 142 -9.85 9.33 10.68
CA LYS A 142 -10.87 10.39 10.73
C LYS A 142 -12.29 9.87 10.97
N GLU A 143 -12.54 8.62 10.73
CA GLU A 143 -13.84 7.97 10.68
C GLU A 143 -14.61 8.14 12.01
N ILE A 144 -13.90 8.04 13.15
CA ILE A 144 -14.52 8.18 14.47
C ILE A 144 -15.14 9.57 14.70
N GLU A 145 -14.52 10.62 14.16
CA GLU A 145 -15.06 11.98 14.24
C GLU A 145 -16.28 12.19 13.33
N LEU A 146 -16.45 11.33 12.31
CA LEU A 146 -17.59 11.34 11.41
C LEU A 146 -18.72 10.41 11.88
N GLY A 147 -18.54 9.76 13.04
CA GLY A 147 -19.57 8.93 13.68
C GLY A 147 -19.70 7.52 13.11
N PHE A 148 -18.66 7.01 12.41
CA PHE A 148 -18.62 5.63 11.94
C PHE A 148 -17.26 4.98 12.21
N VAL A 149 -17.16 3.68 11.96
CA VAL A 149 -15.97 2.86 12.21
C VAL A 149 -15.12 2.82 10.95
N ALA A 150 -13.79 2.95 11.07
CA ALA A 150 -12.87 2.72 9.95
C ALA A 150 -13.05 1.28 9.44
N ASP A 151 -13.58 1.11 8.22
CA ASP A 151 -14.15 -0.14 7.74
C ASP A 151 -13.48 -0.72 6.50
N ILE A 152 -12.46 -0.03 5.96
CA ILE A 152 -11.78 -0.50 4.74
C ILE A 152 -10.34 -1.01 4.96
N GLY A 153 -9.91 -1.14 6.23
CA GLY A 153 -8.70 -1.94 6.50
C GLY A 153 -7.74 -1.43 7.56
N THR A 154 -7.87 -0.19 8.04
CA THR A 154 -7.00 0.36 9.10
C THR A 154 -7.06 -0.47 10.37
N LEU A 155 -8.24 -0.77 10.90
CA LEU A 155 -8.37 -1.47 12.18
C LEU A 155 -7.87 -2.92 12.13
N GLN A 156 -7.82 -3.53 10.95
CA GLN A 156 -7.34 -4.90 10.76
C GLN A 156 -5.82 -4.96 10.59
N ARG A 157 -5.18 -3.90 10.08
CA ARG A 157 -3.75 -3.86 9.74
C ARG A 157 -2.91 -3.07 10.73
N LEU A 158 -3.41 -1.93 11.19
CA LEU A 158 -2.67 -1.01 12.06
C LEU A 158 -2.16 -1.64 13.37
N PRO A 159 -2.95 -2.46 14.09
CA PRO A 159 -2.48 -3.12 15.32
C PRO A 159 -1.27 -4.02 15.08
N LYS A 160 -1.16 -4.63 13.90
CA LYS A 160 -0.01 -5.47 13.52
C LYS A 160 1.25 -4.64 13.20
N LEU A 161 1.10 -3.33 12.96
CA LEU A 161 2.20 -2.42 12.65
C LEU A 161 2.73 -1.69 13.89
N ILE A 162 1.85 -1.22 14.78
CA ILE A 162 2.20 -0.33 15.90
C ILE A 162 1.83 -0.90 17.27
N GLY A 163 1.30 -2.12 17.31
CA GLY A 163 0.78 -2.73 18.52
C GLY A 163 -0.63 -2.27 18.88
N ASP A 164 -1.33 -3.13 19.62
CA ASP A 164 -2.77 -3.01 19.90
C ASP A 164 -3.12 -1.74 20.69
N SER A 165 -2.33 -1.42 21.73
CA SER A 165 -2.59 -0.27 22.60
C SER A 165 -2.51 1.06 21.84
N MET A 166 -1.47 1.27 21.04
CA MET A 166 -1.30 2.50 20.26
C MET A 166 -2.37 2.61 19.15
N ALA A 167 -2.70 1.50 18.49
CA ALA A 167 -3.76 1.49 17.49
C ALA A 167 -5.13 1.89 18.10
N ARG A 168 -5.45 1.41 19.32
CA ARG A 168 -6.67 1.80 20.06
C ARG A 168 -6.67 3.28 20.39
N GLU A 169 -5.56 3.81 20.90
CA GLU A 169 -5.46 5.24 21.22
C GLU A 169 -5.76 6.09 19.98
N LEU A 170 -5.10 5.82 18.86
CA LEU A 170 -5.29 6.59 17.63
C LEU A 170 -6.71 6.44 17.06
N ALA A 171 -7.26 5.22 17.07
CA ALA A 171 -8.60 4.97 16.55
C ALA A 171 -9.72 5.55 17.42
N TYR A 172 -9.57 5.55 18.75
CA TYR A 172 -10.61 6.05 19.64
C TYR A 172 -10.59 7.57 19.77
N THR A 173 -9.40 8.18 19.72
CA THR A 173 -9.27 9.63 19.88
C THR A 173 -9.42 10.39 18.56
N GLY A 174 -9.14 9.75 17.43
CA GLY A 174 -9.03 10.43 16.13
C GLY A 174 -7.91 11.47 16.09
N ARG A 175 -7.01 11.48 17.09
CA ARG A 175 -5.94 12.48 17.14
C ARG A 175 -4.99 12.36 15.96
N GLN A 176 -4.48 13.50 15.56
CA GLN A 176 -3.42 13.58 14.59
C GLN A 176 -2.10 13.05 15.16
N PHE A 177 -1.30 12.40 14.32
CA PHE A 177 0.09 12.04 14.61
C PHE A 177 1.02 12.43 13.46
N SER A 178 2.20 12.91 13.82
CA SER A 178 3.19 13.43 12.86
C SER A 178 4.00 12.32 12.19
N GLY A 179 4.75 12.67 11.11
CA GLY A 179 5.72 11.76 10.48
C GLY A 179 6.80 11.28 11.45
N THR A 180 7.27 12.13 12.36
CA THR A 180 8.24 11.76 13.39
C THR A 180 7.64 10.77 14.38
N GLU A 181 6.42 10.99 14.84
CA GLU A 181 5.70 10.08 15.73
C GLU A 181 5.40 8.74 15.02
N ALA A 182 4.97 8.78 13.75
CA ALA A 182 4.77 7.61 12.92
C ALA A 182 6.03 6.72 12.84
N LYS A 183 7.21 7.34 12.71
CA LYS A 183 8.49 6.63 12.77
C LYS A 183 8.76 6.08 14.18
N GLY A 184 8.49 6.86 15.23
CA GLY A 184 8.72 6.46 16.62
C GLY A 184 7.93 5.23 17.04
N MET A 185 6.67 5.11 16.61
CA MET A 185 5.80 3.97 16.92
C MET A 185 5.92 2.79 15.94
N GLY A 186 6.76 2.88 14.91
CA GLY A 186 6.96 1.80 13.94
C GLY A 186 5.95 1.79 12.77
N PHE A 187 5.07 2.77 12.67
CA PHE A 187 4.15 2.90 11.54
C PHE A 187 4.89 3.20 10.24
N ALA A 188 5.82 4.15 10.26
CA ALA A 188 6.71 4.44 9.14
C ALA A 188 8.08 3.81 9.32
N ASN A 189 8.64 3.24 8.26
CA ASN A 189 9.99 2.68 8.22
C ASN A 189 11.04 3.77 8.49
N ARG A 190 10.86 4.95 7.87
CA ARG A 190 11.72 6.13 8.05
C ARG A 190 10.91 7.41 7.90
N CYS A 191 11.37 8.47 8.57
CA CYS A 191 10.91 9.85 8.41
C CYS A 191 12.10 10.69 7.95
N TYR A 192 11.89 11.52 6.93
CA TYR A 192 12.91 12.35 6.29
C TYR A 192 12.60 13.83 6.50
N SER A 193 13.61 14.69 6.41
CA SER A 193 13.47 16.13 6.65
C SER A 193 12.56 16.82 5.60
N SER A 194 12.53 16.29 4.38
CA SER A 194 11.75 16.84 3.27
C SER A 194 11.18 15.75 2.37
N ARG A 195 10.19 16.15 1.55
CA ARG A 195 9.62 15.31 0.50
C ARG A 195 10.69 14.86 -0.52
N ASP A 196 11.58 15.75 -0.92
CA ASP A 196 12.58 15.45 -1.95
C ASP A 196 13.61 14.45 -1.43
N GLU A 197 14.06 14.60 -0.18
CA GLU A 197 14.93 13.63 0.48
C GLU A 197 14.25 12.27 0.62
N MET A 198 12.98 12.25 1.03
CA MET A 198 12.18 11.02 1.10
C MET A 198 12.10 10.35 -0.27
N MET A 199 11.74 11.07 -1.33
CA MET A 199 11.59 10.50 -2.67
C MET A 199 12.90 9.97 -3.22
N ALA A 200 14.03 10.66 -3.00
CA ALA A 200 15.36 10.17 -3.37
C ALA A 200 15.68 8.84 -2.67
N ALA A 201 15.47 8.77 -1.36
CA ALA A 201 15.73 7.55 -0.58
C ALA A 201 14.79 6.39 -0.96
N VAL A 202 13.50 6.66 -1.20
CA VAL A 202 12.53 5.66 -1.66
C VAL A 202 12.92 5.10 -3.03
N LEU A 203 13.39 5.96 -3.93
CA LEU A 203 13.84 5.53 -5.25
C LEU A 203 15.08 4.60 -5.16
N GLU A 204 16.03 4.89 -4.26
CA GLU A 204 17.18 4.00 -4.02
C GLU A 204 16.75 2.64 -3.46
N ILE A 205 15.79 2.62 -2.53
CA ILE A 205 15.23 1.36 -2.01
C ILE A 205 14.54 0.59 -3.15
N ALA A 206 13.74 1.27 -3.97
CA ALA A 206 13.06 0.65 -5.10
C ALA A 206 14.05 0.07 -6.13
N ARG A 207 15.14 0.78 -6.45
CA ARG A 207 16.23 0.28 -7.30
C ARG A 207 16.88 -0.97 -6.72
N SER A 208 17.15 -0.96 -5.41
CA SER A 208 17.71 -2.11 -4.71
C SER A 208 16.81 -3.34 -4.80
N ILE A 209 15.48 -3.16 -4.68
CA ILE A 209 14.50 -4.24 -4.83
C ILE A 209 14.42 -4.70 -6.29
N ALA A 210 14.32 -3.77 -7.24
CA ALA A 210 14.20 -4.08 -8.66
C ALA A 210 15.41 -4.88 -9.21
N ALA A 211 16.57 -4.75 -8.59
CA ALA A 211 17.78 -5.49 -8.93
C ALA A 211 17.82 -6.94 -8.38
N LYS A 212 16.85 -7.36 -7.56
CA LYS A 212 16.78 -8.72 -7.01
C LYS A 212 15.99 -9.66 -7.90
N SER A 213 16.12 -10.98 -7.66
CA SER A 213 15.30 -11.99 -8.32
C SER A 213 13.81 -11.70 -8.11
N PRO A 214 13.02 -11.55 -9.19
CA PRO A 214 11.58 -11.29 -9.06
C PRO A 214 10.83 -12.47 -8.44
N LEU A 215 11.29 -13.71 -8.68
CA LEU A 215 10.72 -14.90 -8.06
C LEU A 215 10.95 -14.91 -6.55
N ALA A 216 12.17 -14.59 -6.10
CA ALA A 216 12.50 -14.53 -4.69
C ALA A 216 11.75 -13.41 -3.96
N ILE A 217 11.63 -12.22 -4.57
CA ILE A 217 10.86 -11.09 -4.01
C ILE A 217 9.39 -11.46 -3.85
N ARG A 218 8.75 -12.02 -4.91
CA ARG A 218 7.35 -12.43 -4.85
C ARG A 218 7.11 -13.52 -3.81
N GLY A 219 7.99 -14.53 -3.77
CA GLY A 219 7.91 -15.58 -2.76
C GLY A 219 8.10 -15.06 -1.34
N THR A 220 8.99 -14.08 -1.13
CA THR A 220 9.18 -13.44 0.18
C THR A 220 7.92 -12.71 0.61
N LYS A 221 7.30 -11.92 -0.27
CA LYS A 221 6.04 -11.22 0.05
C LYS A 221 4.92 -12.20 0.37
N GLU A 222 4.76 -13.24 -0.45
CA GLU A 222 3.79 -14.33 -0.23
C GLU A 222 3.94 -14.94 1.15
N MET A 223 5.18 -15.29 1.54
CA MET A 223 5.44 -15.89 2.85
C MET A 223 5.17 -14.95 4.01
N LEU A 224 5.50 -13.67 3.88
CA LEU A 224 5.24 -12.68 4.94
C LEU A 224 3.73 -12.47 5.13
N LEU A 225 2.95 -12.44 4.05
CA LEU A 225 1.49 -12.34 4.11
C LEU A 225 0.88 -13.63 4.71
N TYR A 226 1.32 -14.80 4.28
CA TYR A 226 0.86 -16.08 4.80
C TYR A 226 1.13 -16.21 6.30
N THR A 227 2.37 -15.92 6.73
CA THR A 227 2.81 -16.01 8.13
C THR A 227 2.03 -15.08 9.06
N ARG A 228 1.49 -13.99 8.57
CA ARG A 228 0.69 -13.04 9.35
C ARG A 228 -0.54 -13.68 10.00
N ASP A 229 -1.14 -14.67 9.32
CA ASP A 229 -2.42 -15.25 9.70
C ASP A 229 -2.32 -16.78 10.00
N HIS A 230 -1.09 -17.33 9.98
CA HIS A 230 -0.82 -18.75 10.23
C HIS A 230 0.26 -18.96 11.30
N SER A 231 0.29 -20.14 11.89
CA SER A 231 1.32 -20.51 12.85
C SER A 231 2.71 -20.61 12.21
N VAL A 232 3.77 -20.46 13.02
CA VAL A 232 5.15 -20.65 12.56
C VAL A 232 5.35 -22.03 11.93
N ALA A 233 4.77 -23.07 12.53
CA ALA A 233 4.91 -24.44 12.03
C ALA A 233 4.28 -24.66 10.66
N GLU A 234 3.10 -24.06 10.41
CA GLU A 234 2.44 -24.10 9.08
C GLU A 234 3.24 -23.30 8.06
N SER A 235 3.69 -22.12 8.44
CA SER A 235 4.49 -21.23 7.57
C SER A 235 5.81 -21.87 7.16
N LEU A 236 6.50 -22.56 8.08
CA LEU A 236 7.72 -23.31 7.77
C LEU A 236 7.49 -24.47 6.80
N LYS A 237 6.35 -25.14 6.85
CA LYS A 237 6.00 -26.17 5.87
C LYS A 237 5.73 -25.57 4.50
N TYR A 238 5.03 -24.43 4.46
CA TYR A 238 4.71 -23.76 3.20
C TYR A 238 5.96 -23.20 2.50
N ILE A 239 6.86 -22.53 3.23
CA ILE A 239 8.12 -22.03 2.64
C ILE A 239 9.02 -23.15 2.12
N ALA A 240 9.00 -24.34 2.76
CA ALA A 240 9.79 -25.48 2.29
C ALA A 240 9.35 -25.95 0.89
N ILE A 241 8.03 -25.97 0.63
CA ILE A 241 7.49 -26.31 -0.69
C ILE A 241 7.89 -25.25 -1.72
N TRP A 242 7.73 -23.98 -1.36
CA TRP A 242 8.08 -22.85 -2.22
C TRP A 242 9.58 -22.87 -2.60
N ASN A 243 10.47 -23.00 -1.61
CA ASN A 243 11.90 -23.00 -1.85
C ASN A 243 12.40 -24.24 -2.58
N ALA A 244 11.77 -25.40 -2.41
CA ALA A 244 12.09 -26.59 -3.19
C ALA A 244 11.94 -26.34 -4.70
N ALA A 245 10.96 -25.53 -5.10
CA ALA A 245 10.79 -25.13 -6.49
C ALA A 245 11.77 -24.01 -6.90
N LEU A 246 11.99 -23.00 -6.04
CA LEU A 246 12.86 -21.85 -6.35
C LEU A 246 14.34 -22.23 -6.49
N LEU A 247 14.84 -23.18 -5.71
CA LEU A 247 16.24 -23.64 -5.77
C LEU A 247 16.58 -24.34 -7.10
N GLN A 248 15.59 -24.62 -7.94
CA GLN A 248 15.78 -25.18 -9.29
C GLN A 248 15.54 -24.12 -10.39
N SER A 249 15.39 -22.83 -10.03
CA SER A 249 15.10 -21.75 -10.97
C SER A 249 16.34 -21.25 -11.71
N GLU A 250 16.12 -20.63 -12.88
CA GLU A 250 17.18 -19.89 -13.59
C GLU A 250 17.73 -18.73 -12.75
N ASP A 251 16.89 -18.09 -11.95
CA ASP A 251 17.29 -17.00 -11.05
C ASP A 251 18.32 -17.48 -10.00
N PHE A 252 18.12 -18.68 -9.44
CA PHE A 252 19.10 -19.27 -8.51
C PHE A 252 20.42 -19.54 -9.21
N ASN A 253 20.38 -20.14 -10.40
CA ASN A 253 21.59 -20.45 -11.20
C ASN A 253 22.35 -19.17 -11.56
N GLU A 254 21.64 -18.12 -12.00
CA GLU A 254 22.24 -16.82 -12.32
C GLU A 254 22.86 -16.16 -11.08
N ALA A 255 22.14 -16.17 -9.93
CA ALA A 255 22.68 -15.61 -8.68
C ALA A 255 23.98 -16.31 -8.27
N PHE A 256 24.02 -17.64 -8.37
CA PHE A 256 25.19 -18.45 -8.01
C PHE A 256 26.36 -18.22 -8.99
N ALA A 257 26.09 -18.16 -10.30
CA ALA A 257 27.10 -17.85 -11.33
C ALA A 257 27.68 -16.44 -11.11
N ALA A 258 26.82 -15.43 -10.94
CA ALA A 258 27.21 -14.06 -10.70
C ALA A 258 28.09 -13.90 -9.43
N PHE A 259 27.75 -14.62 -8.35
CA PHE A 259 28.56 -14.66 -7.12
C PHE A 259 29.96 -15.21 -7.38
N ARG A 260 30.08 -16.33 -8.11
CA ARG A 260 31.38 -16.93 -8.45
C ARG A 260 32.22 -16.04 -9.35
N GLU A 261 31.58 -15.35 -10.30
CA GLU A 261 32.21 -14.45 -11.27
C GLU A 261 32.44 -13.04 -10.72
N LYS A 262 32.00 -12.75 -9.49
CA LYS A 262 32.10 -11.44 -8.82
C LYS A 262 31.47 -10.30 -9.65
N ARG A 263 30.35 -10.56 -10.29
CA ARG A 263 29.57 -9.59 -11.05
C ARG A 263 28.15 -9.41 -10.47
N ALA A 264 27.45 -8.36 -10.88
CA ALA A 264 26.04 -8.22 -10.59
C ALA A 264 25.21 -9.28 -11.35
N PRO A 265 24.21 -9.91 -10.70
CA PRO A 265 23.29 -10.84 -11.38
C PRO A 265 22.35 -10.09 -12.31
N LYS A 266 21.87 -10.79 -13.37
CA LYS A 266 20.91 -10.27 -14.35
C LYS A 266 19.69 -11.17 -14.37
N PHE A 267 18.69 -10.84 -13.58
CA PHE A 267 17.46 -11.61 -13.49
C PHE A 267 16.48 -11.27 -14.62
N ARG A 268 15.85 -12.29 -15.17
CA ARG A 268 14.76 -12.15 -16.15
C ARG A 268 13.41 -12.08 -15.42
N ASN A 269 12.38 -11.63 -16.14
CA ASN A 269 10.99 -11.61 -15.63
C ASN A 269 10.25 -12.89 -15.98
#